data_faa4fb4585a1fbcdba7a1f5d17fe2798
#
_entry.id   faa4fb4585a1fbcdba7a1f5d17fe2798
#
_cell.length_a   1.000
_cell.length_b   1.000
_cell.length_c   1.000
_cell.angle_alpha   90.00
_cell.angle_beta   90.00
_cell.angle_gamma   90.00
#
_symmetry.space_group_name_H-M   'P 1'
#
loop_
_entity.id
_entity.type
_entity.pdbx_description
1 polymer ?
#
loop_
_entity_poly.entity_id
_entity_poly.type
_entity_poly.pdbx_seq_one_letter_code
_entity_poly.pdbx_strand_id
1 'polypeptide(L)'
;HEAVNHKEQPTVILAKTIKGYGTGAGEAKNTAHNTKKVDVDSLKLFRDRFDIPVKDDDIENLPFFKPEEGSAEARYLSERRAALGGFVPQRRAKSFSVPTPPLDTLKAILDGSGDREISTTMAFVRILAQLVKDKEIGQRIVPIIPDEARTFGMEGMFRQLGIYSSVGQLYEPVDKDQVMFYREDKKGQILEEGINE
;
A
#
# COMPACT_ATOMS: atom_id res chain seq x y z
N HIS A 1 22.90 8.68 -1.34
CA HIS A 1 23.94 8.04 -0.50
C HIS A 1 24.01 8.67 0.89
N GLU A 2 24.13 9.98 0.98
CA GLU A 2 24.22 10.71 2.25
C GLU A 2 23.03 10.44 3.16
N ALA A 3 21.79 10.53 2.65
CA ALA A 3 20.57 10.28 3.41
C ALA A 3 20.50 8.88 4.03
N VAL A 4 20.93 7.84 3.32
CA VAL A 4 20.88 6.45 3.84
C VAL A 4 21.99 6.14 4.85
N ASN A 5 23.00 6.97 4.94
CA ASN A 5 24.11 6.82 5.89
C ASN A 5 24.00 7.77 7.09
N HIS A 6 23.16 8.79 7.00
CA HIS A 6 22.90 9.70 8.11
C HIS A 6 22.10 8.99 9.20
N LYS A 7 22.55 9.11 10.44
CA LYS A 7 21.92 8.47 11.61
C LYS A 7 21.60 9.52 12.64
N GLU A 8 20.71 9.18 13.56
CA GLU A 8 20.31 10.01 14.71
C GLU A 8 19.32 11.14 14.40
N GLN A 9 19.26 11.61 13.17
CA GLN A 9 18.33 12.67 12.75
C GLN A 9 17.65 12.30 11.44
N PRO A 10 16.39 12.71 11.21
CA PRO A 10 15.73 12.52 9.92
C PRO A 10 16.43 13.36 8.83
N THR A 11 16.44 12.82 7.61
CA THR A 11 16.98 13.51 6.44
C THR A 11 15.84 13.81 5.47
N VAL A 12 15.70 15.08 5.10
CA VAL A 12 14.72 15.53 4.11
C VAL A 12 15.43 15.83 2.80
N ILE A 13 14.97 15.23 1.71
CA ILE A 13 15.47 15.46 0.36
C ILE A 13 14.43 16.30 -0.40
N LEU A 14 14.78 17.52 -0.73
CA LEU A 14 13.96 18.38 -1.58
C LEU A 14 14.26 18.08 -3.05
N ALA A 15 13.43 17.29 -3.69
CA ALA A 15 13.59 16.87 -5.08
C ALA A 15 12.73 17.72 -6.01
N LYS A 16 13.37 18.56 -6.84
CA LYS A 16 12.70 19.29 -7.92
C LYS A 16 12.56 18.38 -9.13
N THR A 17 11.37 17.87 -9.36
CA THR A 17 11.08 16.90 -10.44
C THR A 17 10.07 17.48 -11.44
N ILE A 18 9.91 16.78 -12.56
CA ILE A 18 8.93 17.10 -13.61
C ILE A 18 7.96 15.92 -13.73
N LYS A 19 6.67 16.19 -13.59
CA LYS A 19 5.62 15.18 -13.77
C LYS A 19 5.65 14.64 -15.21
N GLY A 20 5.65 13.32 -15.36
CA GLY A 20 5.72 12.67 -16.65
C GLY A 20 7.08 12.79 -17.35
N TYR A 21 8.18 12.87 -16.61
CA TYR A 21 9.53 12.94 -17.17
C TYR A 21 9.77 11.85 -18.21
N GLY A 22 10.19 12.26 -19.39
CA GLY A 22 10.48 11.37 -20.53
C GLY A 22 9.27 11.02 -21.40
N THR A 23 8.06 11.37 -21.02
CA THR A 23 6.84 11.00 -21.76
C THR A 23 6.52 11.94 -22.95
N GLY A 24 7.51 12.68 -23.46
CA GLY A 24 7.39 13.52 -24.64
C GLY A 24 6.37 14.65 -24.48
N ALA A 25 5.35 14.69 -25.33
CA ALA A 25 4.36 15.76 -25.37
C ALA A 25 3.56 15.96 -24.07
N GLY A 26 3.50 14.94 -23.21
CA GLY A 26 2.82 14.98 -21.90
C GLY A 26 3.68 15.54 -20.77
N GLU A 27 4.99 15.63 -20.95
CA GLU A 27 5.94 16.05 -19.92
C GLU A 27 5.64 17.48 -19.41
N ALA A 28 5.66 17.65 -18.10
CA ALA A 28 5.40 18.91 -17.39
C ALA A 28 4.00 19.52 -17.58
N LYS A 29 3.06 18.83 -18.20
CA LYS A 29 1.69 19.31 -18.39
C LYS A 29 0.78 18.87 -17.23
N ASN A 30 -0.22 19.69 -16.90
CA ASN A 30 -1.22 19.35 -15.90
C ASN A 30 -1.99 18.08 -16.25
N THR A 31 -2.17 17.79 -17.54
CA THR A 31 -2.81 16.58 -18.04
C THR A 31 -2.00 15.31 -17.80
N ALA A 32 -0.68 15.39 -17.52
CA ALA A 32 0.17 14.23 -17.28
C ALA A 32 -0.36 13.33 -16.17
N HIS A 33 -0.99 13.92 -15.14
CA HIS A 33 -1.57 13.17 -14.03
C HIS A 33 -2.73 12.24 -14.43
N ASN A 34 -3.51 12.65 -15.42
CA ASN A 34 -4.71 11.93 -15.84
C ASN A 34 -4.52 11.20 -17.19
N THR A 35 -3.30 11.12 -17.70
CA THR A 35 -3.01 10.46 -18.98
C THR A 35 -3.22 8.95 -18.82
N LYS A 36 -4.25 8.42 -19.47
CA LYS A 36 -4.58 6.98 -19.46
C LYS A 36 -3.85 6.20 -20.55
N LYS A 37 -3.47 6.86 -21.63
CA LYS A 37 -2.79 6.25 -22.77
C LYS A 37 -1.78 7.22 -23.35
N VAL A 38 -0.56 6.74 -23.59
CA VAL A 38 0.51 7.47 -24.26
C VAL A 38 0.45 7.12 -25.75
N ASP A 39 0.59 8.11 -26.63
CA ASP A 39 0.62 7.89 -28.07
C ASP A 39 1.93 7.20 -28.51
N VAL A 40 1.91 6.60 -29.71
CA VAL A 40 3.03 5.78 -30.22
C VAL A 40 4.30 6.61 -30.39
N ASP A 41 4.20 7.85 -30.84
CA ASP A 41 5.36 8.70 -31.04
C ASP A 41 6.02 9.06 -29.70
N SER A 42 5.22 9.35 -28.68
CA SER A 42 5.70 9.56 -27.31
C SER A 42 6.33 8.30 -26.71
N LEU A 43 5.79 7.11 -27.01
CA LEU A 43 6.38 5.83 -26.59
C LEU A 43 7.75 5.60 -27.27
N LYS A 44 7.88 5.93 -28.56
CA LYS A 44 9.16 5.84 -29.27
C LYS A 44 10.19 6.81 -28.68
N LEU A 45 9.79 8.04 -28.43
CA LEU A 45 10.67 9.02 -27.76
C LEU A 45 11.13 8.55 -26.37
N PHE A 46 10.23 7.97 -25.59
CA PHE A 46 10.56 7.40 -24.29
C PHE A 46 11.55 6.24 -24.40
N ARG A 47 11.25 5.29 -25.29
CA ARG A 47 12.13 4.16 -25.59
C ARG A 47 13.54 4.61 -25.96
N ASP A 48 13.63 5.53 -26.92
CA ASP A 48 14.91 6.00 -27.45
C ASP A 48 15.69 6.81 -26.41
N ARG A 49 14.99 7.60 -25.59
CA ARG A 49 15.62 8.37 -24.50
C ARG A 49 16.25 7.49 -23.42
N PHE A 50 15.67 6.33 -23.16
CA PHE A 50 16.12 5.42 -22.09
C PHE A 50 16.77 4.14 -22.64
N ASP A 51 17.11 4.10 -23.92
CA ASP A 51 17.75 2.96 -24.59
C ASP A 51 17.04 1.63 -24.33
N ILE A 52 15.69 1.63 -24.33
CA ILE A 52 14.92 0.42 -24.07
C ILE A 52 14.89 -0.44 -25.33
N PRO A 53 15.32 -1.70 -25.30
CA PRO A 53 15.50 -2.55 -26.47
C PRO A 53 14.17 -3.15 -26.97
N VAL A 54 13.22 -2.30 -27.35
CA VAL A 54 11.93 -2.67 -27.93
C VAL A 54 11.86 -2.20 -29.38
N LYS A 55 11.45 -3.09 -30.30
CA LYS A 55 11.31 -2.77 -31.73
C LYS A 55 10.09 -1.89 -31.98
N ASP A 56 10.12 -1.15 -33.10
CA ASP A 56 9.00 -0.30 -33.50
C ASP A 56 7.69 -1.06 -33.66
N ASP A 57 7.73 -2.27 -34.23
CA ASP A 57 6.56 -3.12 -34.43
C ASP A 57 5.91 -3.63 -33.16
N ASP A 58 6.67 -3.66 -32.07
CA ASP A 58 6.20 -4.19 -30.77
C ASP A 58 5.85 -3.09 -29.76
N ILE A 59 6.15 -1.83 -30.06
CA ILE A 59 6.07 -0.75 -29.07
C ILE A 59 4.64 -0.50 -28.58
N GLU A 60 3.65 -0.68 -29.44
CA GLU A 60 2.24 -0.54 -29.09
C GLU A 60 1.74 -1.63 -28.12
N ASN A 61 2.40 -2.78 -28.14
CA ASN A 61 2.08 -3.91 -27.26
C ASN A 61 2.64 -3.74 -25.83
N LEU A 62 3.47 -2.72 -25.60
CA LEU A 62 4.11 -2.43 -24.32
C LEU A 62 4.75 -3.69 -23.71
N PRO A 63 5.65 -4.40 -24.42
CA PRO A 63 6.21 -5.65 -23.94
C PRO A 63 7.03 -5.41 -22.66
N PHE A 64 6.97 -6.37 -21.74
CA PHE A 64 7.81 -6.33 -20.56
C PHE A 64 9.27 -6.56 -20.95
N PHE A 65 10.12 -5.61 -20.59
CA PHE A 65 11.56 -5.77 -20.72
C PHE A 65 12.12 -6.59 -19.55
N LYS A 66 12.88 -7.62 -19.90
CA LYS A 66 13.66 -8.41 -18.96
C LYS A 66 15.13 -8.37 -19.37
N PRO A 67 16.05 -7.94 -18.50
CA PRO A 67 17.46 -7.98 -18.80
C PRO A 67 17.93 -9.40 -19.13
N GLU A 68 18.84 -9.52 -20.08
CA GLU A 68 19.44 -10.80 -20.43
C GLU A 68 20.16 -11.44 -19.23
N GLU A 69 20.09 -12.76 -19.14
CA GLU A 69 20.77 -13.49 -18.10
C GLU A 69 22.28 -13.25 -18.16
N GLY A 70 22.90 -12.89 -17.04
CA GLY A 70 24.31 -12.55 -16.99
C GLY A 70 24.67 -11.12 -17.40
N SER A 71 23.69 -10.28 -17.84
CA SER A 71 23.93 -8.85 -18.07
C SER A 71 24.32 -8.12 -16.78
N ALA A 72 24.85 -6.92 -16.90
CA ALA A 72 25.24 -6.12 -15.73
C ALA A 72 24.04 -5.81 -14.84
N GLU A 73 22.89 -5.51 -15.45
CA GLU A 73 21.63 -5.23 -14.80
C GLU A 73 21.08 -6.44 -14.05
N ALA A 74 21.07 -7.62 -14.70
CA ALA A 74 20.61 -8.87 -14.09
C ALA A 74 21.47 -9.26 -12.90
N ARG A 75 22.80 -9.13 -13.02
CA ARG A 75 23.73 -9.38 -11.91
C ARG A 75 23.49 -8.41 -10.76
N TYR A 76 23.39 -7.11 -11.03
CA TYR A 76 23.13 -6.11 -10.01
C TYR A 76 21.85 -6.41 -9.24
N LEU A 77 20.73 -6.69 -9.94
CA LEU A 77 19.46 -7.05 -9.30
C LEU A 77 19.59 -8.29 -8.42
N SER A 78 20.25 -9.32 -8.94
CA SER A 78 20.43 -10.58 -8.19
C SER A 78 21.28 -10.39 -6.96
N GLU A 79 22.40 -9.66 -7.06
CA GLU A 79 23.27 -9.34 -5.93
C GLU A 79 22.57 -8.51 -4.85
N ARG A 80 21.81 -7.48 -5.25
CA ARG A 80 21.02 -6.67 -4.29
C ARG A 80 19.96 -7.53 -3.62
N ARG A 81 19.27 -8.38 -4.38
CA ARG A 81 18.25 -9.27 -3.82
C ARG A 81 18.85 -10.28 -2.83
N ALA A 82 19.98 -10.87 -3.18
CA ALA A 82 20.70 -11.79 -2.31
C ALA A 82 21.16 -11.11 -1.01
N ALA A 83 21.68 -9.89 -1.08
CA ALA A 83 22.09 -9.11 0.09
C ALA A 83 20.93 -8.80 1.05
N LEU A 84 19.70 -8.76 0.54
CA LEU A 84 18.47 -8.58 1.32
C LEU A 84 17.84 -9.91 1.80
N GLY A 85 18.56 -11.02 1.70
CA GLY A 85 18.08 -12.33 2.15
C GLY A 85 17.30 -13.14 1.12
N GLY A 86 17.37 -12.77 -0.16
CA GLY A 86 16.73 -13.51 -1.26
C GLY A 86 15.41 -12.90 -1.74
N PHE A 87 14.68 -13.65 -2.54
CA PHE A 87 13.43 -13.17 -3.13
C PHE A 87 12.28 -13.19 -2.13
N VAL A 88 11.35 -12.26 -2.28
CA VAL A 88 10.11 -12.18 -1.49
C VAL A 88 8.90 -12.39 -2.41
N PRO A 89 7.81 -13.00 -1.92
CA PRO A 89 7.69 -13.63 -0.61
C PRO A 89 8.46 -14.95 -0.52
N GLN A 90 9.07 -15.20 0.63
CA GLN A 90 9.59 -16.54 0.91
C GLN A 90 8.44 -17.46 1.31
N ARG A 91 8.23 -18.51 0.55
CA ARG A 91 7.18 -19.48 0.85
C ARG A 91 7.63 -20.39 2.00
N ARG A 92 6.82 -20.46 3.04
CA ARG A 92 7.03 -21.39 4.15
C ARG A 92 6.17 -22.63 3.93
N ALA A 93 6.77 -23.82 4.07
CA ALA A 93 6.04 -25.07 3.93
C ALA A 93 5.17 -25.42 5.15
N LYS A 94 5.44 -24.82 6.30
CA LYS A 94 4.69 -25.07 7.54
C LYS A 94 3.80 -23.89 7.89
N SER A 95 2.52 -24.14 8.06
CA SER A 95 1.54 -23.22 8.64
C SER A 95 0.80 -23.91 9.78
N PHE A 96 0.27 -23.13 10.68
CA PHE A 96 -0.68 -23.64 11.68
C PHE A 96 -2.12 -23.41 11.18
N SER A 97 -3.00 -24.31 11.55
CA SER A 97 -4.42 -24.14 11.25
C SER A 97 -5.01 -23.04 12.14
N VAL A 98 -5.78 -22.17 11.53
CA VAL A 98 -6.56 -21.15 12.23
C VAL A 98 -8.03 -21.55 12.14
N PRO A 99 -8.78 -21.61 13.25
CA PRO A 99 -10.20 -21.95 13.21
C PRO A 99 -10.96 -20.90 12.40
N THR A 100 -11.91 -21.37 11.61
CA THR A 100 -12.78 -20.49 10.83
C THR A 100 -14.02 -20.16 11.65
N PRO A 101 -14.37 -18.89 11.86
CA PRO A 101 -15.61 -18.52 12.54
C PRO A 101 -16.84 -19.09 11.83
N PRO A 102 -17.87 -19.51 12.59
CA PRO A 102 -19.13 -19.95 11.98
C PRO A 102 -19.77 -18.83 11.17
N LEU A 103 -20.43 -19.16 10.05
CA LEU A 103 -21.13 -18.16 9.22
C LEU A 103 -22.23 -17.42 9.98
N ASP A 104 -22.81 -18.01 10.99
CA ASP A 104 -23.80 -17.36 11.85
C ASP A 104 -23.25 -16.09 12.54
N THR A 105 -21.94 -16.01 12.77
CA THR A 105 -21.28 -14.81 13.26
C THR A 105 -21.50 -13.61 12.31
N LEU A 106 -21.65 -13.87 11.03
CA LEU A 106 -21.84 -12.87 9.97
C LEU A 106 -23.30 -12.78 9.50
N LYS A 107 -24.23 -13.48 10.15
CA LYS A 107 -25.63 -13.58 9.70
C LYS A 107 -26.26 -12.22 9.41
N ALA A 108 -26.11 -11.24 10.30
CA ALA A 108 -26.68 -9.89 10.13
C ALA A 108 -26.17 -9.14 8.87
N ILE A 109 -25.05 -9.59 8.30
CA ILE A 109 -24.46 -9.04 7.08
C ILE A 109 -24.90 -9.87 5.88
N LEU A 110 -24.94 -11.19 6.03
CA LEU A 110 -25.38 -12.14 4.99
C LEU A 110 -26.85 -12.01 4.65
N ASP A 111 -27.69 -11.62 5.62
CA ASP A 111 -29.11 -11.34 5.41
C ASP A 111 -29.38 -10.07 4.56
N GLY A 112 -28.29 -9.30 4.26
CA GLY A 112 -28.36 -8.11 3.42
C GLY A 112 -28.65 -6.82 4.20
N SER A 113 -28.79 -5.71 3.48
CA SER A 113 -29.00 -4.37 4.04
C SER A 113 -30.46 -3.91 4.00
N GLY A 114 -31.37 -4.76 3.50
CA GLY A 114 -32.77 -4.37 3.24
C GLY A 114 -32.82 -3.23 2.22
N ASP A 115 -33.65 -2.23 2.50
CA ASP A 115 -33.83 -1.04 1.63
C ASP A 115 -32.71 0.01 1.76
N ARG A 116 -31.70 -0.25 2.58
CA ARG A 116 -30.59 0.68 2.78
C ARG A 116 -29.46 0.39 1.83
N GLU A 117 -29.10 1.41 1.04
CA GLU A 117 -27.88 1.37 0.24
C GLU A 117 -26.65 1.44 1.15
N ILE A 118 -25.72 0.54 0.96
CA ILE A 118 -24.41 0.56 1.63
C ILE A 118 -23.30 0.33 0.60
N SER A 119 -22.18 1.00 0.78
CA SER A 119 -21.02 0.78 -0.06
C SER A 119 -20.37 -0.58 0.27
N THR A 120 -19.65 -1.16 -0.69
CA THR A 120 -18.87 -2.37 -0.48
C THR A 120 -17.82 -2.20 0.63
N THR A 121 -17.23 -1.01 0.73
CA THR A 121 -16.31 -0.64 1.82
C THR A 121 -16.99 -0.73 3.18
N MET A 122 -18.19 -0.19 3.32
CA MET A 122 -18.94 -0.29 4.58
C MET A 122 -19.37 -1.71 4.90
N ALA A 123 -19.69 -2.52 3.90
CA ALA A 123 -19.95 -3.94 4.09
C ALA A 123 -18.70 -4.65 4.64
N PHE A 124 -17.54 -4.41 4.03
CA PHE A 124 -16.27 -4.94 4.50
C PHE A 124 -15.94 -4.51 5.95
N VAL A 125 -16.08 -3.23 6.28
CA VAL A 125 -15.83 -2.71 7.62
C VAL A 125 -16.76 -3.38 8.65
N ARG A 126 -18.02 -3.66 8.32
CA ARG A 126 -18.94 -4.39 9.19
C ARG A 126 -18.51 -5.85 9.39
N ILE A 127 -18.06 -6.53 8.34
CA ILE A 127 -17.49 -7.88 8.44
C ILE A 127 -16.27 -7.85 9.38
N LEU A 128 -15.34 -6.96 9.13
CA LEU A 128 -14.14 -6.77 9.93
C LEU A 128 -14.47 -6.52 11.41
N ALA A 129 -15.43 -5.64 11.70
CA ALA A 129 -15.89 -5.34 13.04
C ALA A 129 -16.50 -6.56 13.79
N GLN A 130 -17.03 -7.54 13.08
CA GLN A 130 -17.47 -8.80 13.68
C GLN A 130 -16.29 -9.76 13.89
N LEU A 131 -15.43 -9.90 12.90
CA LEU A 131 -14.29 -10.81 12.97
C LEU A 131 -13.31 -10.46 14.07
N VAL A 132 -13.03 -9.17 14.31
CA VAL A 132 -12.13 -8.75 15.40
C VAL A 132 -12.69 -9.02 16.80
N LYS A 133 -13.98 -9.33 16.94
CA LYS A 133 -14.61 -9.72 18.19
C LYS A 133 -14.52 -11.24 18.46
N ASP A 134 -14.15 -12.00 17.46
CA ASP A 134 -14.00 -13.45 17.62
C ASP A 134 -12.89 -13.77 18.60
N LYS A 135 -13.15 -14.71 19.51
CA LYS A 135 -12.23 -15.04 20.62
C LYS A 135 -10.98 -15.78 20.15
N GLU A 136 -11.07 -16.52 19.04
CA GLU A 136 -10.01 -17.37 18.53
C GLU A 136 -9.11 -16.63 17.52
N ILE A 137 -9.74 -15.89 16.61
CA ILE A 137 -9.01 -15.23 15.50
C ILE A 137 -8.93 -13.73 15.65
N GLY A 138 -9.79 -13.10 16.46
CA GLY A 138 -9.90 -11.64 16.50
C GLY A 138 -8.57 -10.92 16.74
N GLN A 139 -7.73 -11.44 17.63
CA GLN A 139 -6.39 -10.86 17.89
C GLN A 139 -5.37 -11.08 16.77
N ARG A 140 -5.70 -11.92 15.77
CA ARG A 140 -4.84 -12.19 14.62
C ARG A 140 -5.22 -11.36 13.40
N ILE A 141 -6.32 -10.63 13.46
CA ILE A 141 -6.80 -9.77 12.40
C ILE A 141 -6.21 -8.39 12.62
N VAL A 142 -5.31 -8.00 11.75
CA VAL A 142 -4.59 -6.72 11.83
C VAL A 142 -4.99 -5.88 10.62
N PRO A 143 -5.88 -4.89 10.79
CA PRO A 143 -6.14 -3.92 9.74
C PRO A 143 -4.90 -3.10 9.45
N ILE A 144 -4.52 -3.01 8.17
CA ILE A 144 -3.43 -2.17 7.72
C ILE A 144 -4.06 -1.06 6.89
N ILE A 145 -3.85 0.17 7.29
CA ILE A 145 -4.48 1.34 6.68
C ILE A 145 -3.44 2.39 6.31
N PRO A 146 -3.62 3.13 5.20
CA PRO A 146 -2.77 4.29 4.93
C PRO A 146 -3.02 5.38 5.97
N ASP A 147 -3.96 6.31 5.74
CA ASP A 147 -4.36 7.32 6.73
C ASP A 147 -5.86 7.65 6.67
N GLU A 148 -6.60 6.95 5.81
CA GLU A 148 -7.97 7.29 5.44
C GLU A 148 -9.03 6.48 6.21
N ALA A 149 -8.70 5.90 7.35
CA ALA A 149 -9.61 5.06 8.11
C ALA A 149 -10.96 5.75 8.43
N ARG A 150 -10.95 7.05 8.67
CA ARG A 150 -12.18 7.83 8.90
C ARG A 150 -13.05 7.88 7.65
N THR A 151 -12.44 8.13 6.50
CA THR A 151 -13.12 8.14 5.19
C THR A 151 -13.77 6.79 4.89
N PHE A 152 -13.15 5.69 5.32
CA PHE A 152 -13.69 4.34 5.15
C PHE A 152 -14.68 3.92 6.25
N GLY A 153 -15.01 4.81 7.18
CA GLY A 153 -15.95 4.50 8.27
C GLY A 153 -15.39 3.59 9.35
N MET A 154 -14.07 3.50 9.48
CA MET A 154 -13.37 2.67 10.47
C MET A 154 -13.12 3.38 11.81
N GLU A 155 -13.50 4.64 11.95
CA GLU A 155 -13.23 5.46 13.14
C GLU A 155 -13.67 4.79 14.46
N GLY A 156 -14.83 4.12 14.46
CA GLY A 156 -15.29 3.38 15.62
C GLY A 156 -14.37 2.24 16.07
N MET A 157 -13.51 1.76 15.19
CA MET A 157 -12.55 0.70 15.51
C MET A 157 -11.33 1.21 16.27
N PHE A 158 -11.00 2.51 16.20
CA PHE A 158 -9.88 3.09 16.96
C PHE A 158 -10.04 2.87 18.47
N ARG A 159 -11.26 3.06 18.99
CA ARG A 159 -11.56 2.81 20.39
C ARG A 159 -11.43 1.35 20.78
N GLN A 160 -11.84 0.45 19.89
CA GLN A 160 -11.87 -0.99 20.17
C GLN A 160 -10.49 -1.63 20.04
N LEU A 161 -9.74 -1.29 19.02
CA LEU A 161 -8.50 -1.96 18.64
C LEU A 161 -7.25 -1.16 19.01
N GLY A 162 -7.33 0.16 19.01
CA GLY A 162 -6.18 1.05 19.11
C GLY A 162 -5.28 0.99 17.87
N ILE A 163 -4.55 2.06 17.63
CA ILE A 163 -3.52 2.14 16.60
C ILE A 163 -2.20 1.69 17.22
N TYR A 164 -1.48 0.81 16.55
CA TYR A 164 -0.21 0.32 17.07
C TYR A 164 0.87 1.41 17.04
N SER A 165 1.51 1.59 18.18
CA SER A 165 2.73 2.40 18.30
C SER A 165 3.68 1.70 19.27
N SER A 166 4.92 1.46 18.87
CA SER A 166 5.92 0.77 19.70
C SER A 166 6.22 1.50 21.02
N VAL A 167 6.02 2.80 21.06
CA VAL A 167 6.24 3.67 22.22
C VAL A 167 4.94 4.07 22.92
N GLY A 168 3.79 3.82 22.31
CA GLY A 168 2.49 4.34 22.73
C GLY A 168 2.31 5.82 22.33
N GLN A 169 1.22 6.42 22.76
CA GLN A 169 0.91 7.82 22.43
C GLN A 169 1.65 8.76 23.41
N LEU A 170 2.65 9.46 22.88
CA LEU A 170 3.50 10.39 23.65
C LEU A 170 3.08 11.86 23.50
N TYR A 171 2.00 12.13 22.78
CA TYR A 171 1.48 13.47 22.50
C TYR A 171 -0.04 13.49 22.63
N GLU A 172 -0.57 14.69 22.74
CA GLU A 172 -2.00 14.94 22.64
C GLU A 172 -2.29 15.48 21.25
N PRO A 173 -3.24 14.88 20.49
CA PRO A 173 -3.62 15.40 19.18
C PRO A 173 -4.08 16.86 19.26
N VAL A 174 -3.63 17.69 18.34
CA VAL A 174 -3.98 19.12 18.29
C VAL A 174 -5.48 19.32 18.11
N ASP A 175 -6.11 18.40 17.39
CA ASP A 175 -7.54 18.39 17.06
C ASP A 175 -8.33 17.36 17.88
N LYS A 176 -7.88 17.05 19.08
CA LYS A 176 -8.50 16.03 19.99
C LYS A 176 -10.02 16.16 20.11
N ASP A 177 -10.53 17.39 20.05
CA ASP A 177 -11.96 17.67 20.16
C ASP A 177 -12.74 17.32 18.89
N GLN A 178 -12.04 17.11 17.78
CA GLN A 178 -12.61 16.75 16.47
C GLN A 178 -12.33 15.30 16.10
N VAL A 179 -11.28 14.70 16.67
CA VAL A 179 -10.85 13.33 16.40
C VAL A 179 -11.44 12.39 17.44
N MET A 180 -12.60 11.82 17.13
CA MET A 180 -13.21 10.85 18.03
C MET A 180 -12.33 9.59 18.17
N PHE A 181 -11.92 9.29 19.41
CA PHE A 181 -11.29 8.04 19.80
C PHE A 181 -9.93 7.72 19.16
N TYR A 182 -9.21 8.69 18.61
CA TYR A 182 -7.84 8.47 18.17
C TYR A 182 -6.97 8.07 19.37
N ARG A 183 -6.41 6.87 19.31
CA ARG A 183 -5.57 6.34 20.38
C ARG A 183 -4.48 5.45 19.83
N GLU A 184 -3.24 5.81 20.11
CA GLU A 184 -2.09 4.96 19.91
C GLU A 184 -1.76 4.15 21.15
N ASP A 185 -1.46 2.87 20.96
CA ASP A 185 -1.17 1.94 22.07
C ASP A 185 -0.11 0.91 21.64
N LYS A 186 0.75 0.52 22.56
CA LYS A 186 1.74 -0.56 22.35
C LYS A 186 1.10 -1.91 22.02
N LYS A 187 -0.16 -2.09 22.38
CA LYS A 187 -0.99 -3.26 22.08
C LYS A 187 -2.04 -2.96 21.01
N GLY A 188 -1.92 -1.81 20.34
CA GLY A 188 -2.82 -1.46 19.25
C GLY A 188 -2.78 -2.52 18.15
N GLN A 189 -3.91 -2.76 17.53
CA GLN A 189 -4.10 -3.82 16.53
C GLN A 189 -4.20 -3.27 15.11
N ILE A 190 -4.43 -1.98 14.95
CA ILE A 190 -4.44 -1.31 13.65
C ILE A 190 -3.02 -0.84 13.34
N LEU A 191 -2.50 -1.20 12.17
CA LEU A 191 -1.27 -0.62 11.64
C LEU A 191 -1.62 0.56 10.72
N GLU A 192 -1.16 1.74 11.09
CA GLU A 192 -1.28 2.95 10.29
C GLU A 192 0.07 3.21 9.63
N GLU A 193 0.12 3.05 8.30
CA GLU A 193 1.37 3.06 7.53
C GLU A 193 1.67 4.44 6.92
N GLY A 194 0.69 5.33 6.91
CA GLY A 194 0.75 6.54 6.12
C GLY A 194 0.60 6.28 4.62
N ILE A 195 0.63 7.32 3.82
CA ILE A 195 0.55 7.24 2.36
C ILE A 195 1.90 6.81 1.82
N ASN A 196 1.98 5.66 1.19
CA ASN A 196 3.25 5.06 0.76
C ASN A 196 3.16 4.30 -0.58
N GLU A 197 2.27 4.72 -1.47
CA GLU A 197 2.14 4.12 -2.80
C GLU A 197 3.48 4.01 -3.52
#